data_d5116dcfeb49e24e2ac7b9416dec0a01
#
_entry.id   d5116dcfeb49e24e2ac7b9416dec0a01
#
_cell.length_a   1.000
_cell.length_b   1.000
_cell.length_c   1.000
_cell.angle_alpha   90.00
_cell.angle_beta   90.00
_cell.angle_gamma   90.00
#
_symmetry.space_group_name_H-M   'P 1'
#
loop_
_entity.id
_entity.type
_entity.pdbx_description
1 polymer ?
#
loop_
_entity_poly.entity_id
_entity_poly.type
_entity_poly.pdbx_seq_one_letter_code
_entity_poly.pdbx_strand_id
1 'polypeptide(L)'
;MPRRSGRSTVAGVSDMERKRSLDERLDAIRERISDADFLANKGLGNEVGIHVFTYPPEQEIRVRAAVSGLVEASDAGRLPCRIRERNLWHALLQVCDERGISEKIDALEARRGSDSLLKRMQKIATPEALLAAMDWQPHEPGRDVLFITGVGEVYPFARAHAILDNGQHVFSDVPVVLFYPGTYNGRELSLFGRRDESANYYRAFNLI
;
A
#
# COMPACT_ATOMS: atom_id res chain seq x y z
N MET A 1 12.58 -29.42 41.69
CA MET A 1 11.48 -29.23 40.73
C MET A 1 11.75 -27.97 39.92
N PRO A 2 12.07 -28.05 38.61
CA PRO A 2 12.29 -26.88 37.79
C PRO A 2 11.01 -26.43 37.13
N ARG A 3 10.75 -25.12 37.18
CA ARG A 3 9.61 -24.47 36.54
C ARG A 3 9.84 -24.41 35.01
N ARG A 4 8.93 -24.98 34.25
CA ARG A 4 8.84 -24.84 32.78
C ARG A 4 8.32 -23.43 32.48
N SER A 5 9.15 -22.61 31.86
CA SER A 5 8.74 -21.35 31.23
C SER A 5 8.13 -21.67 29.86
N GLY A 6 6.85 -21.39 29.70
CA GLY A 6 6.18 -21.38 28.42
C GLY A 6 6.73 -20.23 27.56
N ARG A 7 7.51 -20.52 26.53
CA ARG A 7 7.83 -19.60 25.46
C ARG A 7 6.75 -19.70 24.38
N SER A 8 6.11 -18.61 24.23
CA SER A 8 4.97 -18.26 23.44
C SER A 8 5.14 -18.42 21.92
N THR A 9 4.09 -18.87 21.31
CA THR A 9 3.76 -19.25 19.95
C THR A 9 3.70 -18.10 18.92
N VAL A 10 4.42 -17.00 19.09
CA VAL A 10 4.38 -15.87 18.13
C VAL A 10 5.43 -16.00 17.02
N ALA A 11 6.46 -16.83 17.20
CA ALA A 11 7.51 -17.06 16.21
C ALA A 11 7.10 -17.98 15.04
N GLY A 12 6.03 -18.76 15.19
CA GLY A 12 5.64 -19.77 14.20
C GLY A 12 4.91 -19.25 12.97
N VAL A 13 4.21 -18.12 13.06
CA VAL A 13 3.42 -17.57 11.95
C VAL A 13 4.32 -16.91 10.91
N SER A 14 5.33 -16.16 11.34
CA SER A 14 6.25 -15.47 10.42
C SER A 14 7.18 -16.41 9.63
N ASP A 15 7.47 -17.61 10.16
CA ASP A 15 8.31 -18.61 9.47
C ASP A 15 7.53 -19.44 8.44
N MET A 16 6.22 -19.63 8.62
CA MET A 16 5.37 -20.26 7.60
C MET A 16 5.10 -19.31 6.42
N GLU A 17 4.95 -18.00 6.67
CA GLU A 17 4.78 -16.99 5.61
C GLU A 17 6.03 -16.82 4.74
N ARG A 18 7.23 -16.99 5.27
CA ARG A 18 8.49 -16.97 4.50
C ARG A 18 8.68 -18.18 3.59
N LYS A 19 7.90 -19.25 3.75
CA LYS A 19 8.02 -20.48 2.98
C LYS A 19 7.17 -20.53 1.71
N ARG A 20 6.15 -19.66 1.57
CA ARG A 20 5.33 -19.61 0.36
C ARG A 20 6.07 -18.86 -0.75
N SER A 21 6.03 -19.43 -1.96
CA SER A 21 6.51 -18.73 -3.15
C SER A 21 5.70 -17.46 -3.41
N LEU A 22 6.26 -16.53 -4.20
CA LEU A 22 5.51 -15.31 -4.56
C LEU A 22 4.20 -15.67 -5.29
N ASP A 23 4.22 -16.69 -6.15
CA ASP A 23 3.04 -17.11 -6.90
C ASP A 23 1.93 -17.60 -5.97
N GLU A 24 2.25 -18.49 -5.04
CA GLU A 24 1.29 -18.96 -4.03
C GLU A 24 0.71 -17.82 -3.19
N ARG A 25 1.52 -16.81 -2.91
CA ARG A 25 1.06 -15.62 -2.18
C ARG A 25 0.17 -14.72 -3.04
N LEU A 26 0.48 -14.56 -4.33
CA LEU A 26 -0.33 -13.78 -5.27
C LEU A 26 -1.69 -14.47 -5.50
N ASP A 27 -1.69 -15.79 -5.64
CA ASP A 27 -2.93 -16.57 -5.77
C ASP A 27 -3.82 -16.44 -4.53
N ALA A 28 -3.22 -16.44 -3.34
CA ALA A 28 -3.93 -16.29 -2.07
C ALA A 28 -4.59 -14.91 -1.89
N ILE A 29 -4.14 -13.86 -2.61
CA ILE A 29 -4.79 -12.54 -2.57
C ILE A 29 -6.25 -12.65 -3.01
N ARG A 30 -6.52 -13.37 -4.10
CA ARG A 30 -7.87 -13.55 -4.62
C ARG A 30 -8.83 -14.13 -3.58
N GLU A 31 -8.37 -15.16 -2.87
CA GLU A 31 -9.15 -15.81 -1.81
C GLU A 31 -9.38 -14.82 -0.65
N ARG A 32 -8.33 -14.11 -0.23
CA ARG A 32 -8.38 -13.16 0.88
C ARG A 32 -9.35 -12.02 0.63
N ILE A 33 -9.31 -11.38 -0.54
CA ILE A 33 -10.20 -10.26 -0.88
C ILE A 33 -11.65 -10.70 -1.22
N SER A 34 -11.89 -12.01 -1.30
CA SER A 34 -13.22 -12.58 -1.48
C SER A 34 -13.86 -13.00 -0.14
N ASP A 35 -13.12 -12.95 0.94
CA ASP A 35 -13.59 -13.29 2.28
C ASP A 35 -14.55 -12.23 2.83
N ALA A 36 -15.69 -12.67 3.36
CA ALA A 36 -16.76 -11.77 3.82
C ALA A 36 -16.35 -10.91 5.02
N ASP A 37 -15.53 -11.45 5.94
CA ASP A 37 -15.07 -10.72 7.11
C ASP A 37 -14.02 -9.67 6.71
N PHE A 38 -13.17 -9.99 5.72
CA PHE A 38 -12.27 -9.04 5.11
C PHE A 38 -13.04 -7.88 4.46
N LEU A 39 -14.03 -8.18 3.64
CA LEU A 39 -14.85 -7.17 2.95
C LEU A 39 -15.68 -6.32 3.92
N ALA A 40 -16.12 -6.91 5.02
CA ALA A 40 -16.82 -6.18 6.07
C ALA A 40 -15.91 -5.22 6.85
N ASN A 41 -14.61 -5.18 6.51
CA ASN A 41 -13.58 -4.38 7.17
C ASN A 41 -13.59 -4.55 8.71
N LYS A 42 -13.96 -5.74 9.17
CA LYS A 42 -13.99 -6.08 10.59
C LYS A 42 -12.57 -6.36 11.05
N GLY A 43 -11.84 -5.29 11.35
CA GLY A 43 -10.56 -5.37 12.03
C GLY A 43 -10.72 -5.84 13.48
N LEU A 44 -9.63 -6.25 14.10
CA LEU A 44 -9.57 -6.52 15.54
C LEU A 44 -9.69 -5.18 16.30
N GLY A 45 -10.90 -4.81 16.67
CA GLY A 45 -11.22 -3.55 17.34
C GLY A 45 -11.68 -2.45 16.38
N ASN A 46 -11.65 -1.19 16.79
CA ASN A 46 -12.00 0.00 15.99
C ASN A 46 -10.89 0.45 15.03
N GLU A 47 -10.06 -0.47 14.54
CA GLU A 47 -8.93 -0.14 13.67
C GLU A 47 -9.30 -0.32 12.21
N VAL A 48 -8.84 0.61 11.36
CA VAL A 48 -8.99 0.52 9.91
C VAL A 48 -8.23 -0.69 9.38
N GLY A 49 -8.86 -1.48 8.52
CA GLY A 49 -8.28 -2.67 7.92
C GLY A 49 -7.23 -2.34 6.86
N ILE A 50 -6.04 -1.88 7.29
CA ILE A 50 -4.90 -1.69 6.41
C ILE A 50 -4.09 -2.98 6.37
N HIS A 51 -3.99 -3.56 5.18
CA HIS A 51 -3.23 -4.78 4.92
C HIS A 51 -2.05 -4.49 4.01
N VAL A 52 -0.90 -5.11 4.28
CA VAL A 52 0.31 -4.94 3.49
C VAL A 52 0.67 -6.26 2.79
N PHE A 53 0.87 -6.19 1.48
CA PHE A 53 1.46 -7.24 0.69
C PHE A 53 2.89 -6.84 0.31
N THR A 54 3.87 -7.42 1.01
CA THR A 54 5.28 -7.15 0.75
C THR A 54 5.84 -8.10 -0.31
N TYR A 55 6.79 -7.64 -1.12
CA TYR A 55 7.47 -8.45 -2.13
C TYR A 55 8.87 -7.91 -2.42
N PRO A 56 9.81 -8.76 -2.91
CA PRO A 56 11.11 -8.31 -3.34
C PRO A 56 10.99 -7.29 -4.49
N PRO A 57 11.71 -6.15 -4.47
CA PRO A 57 11.57 -5.10 -5.49
C PRO A 57 11.77 -5.59 -6.94
N GLU A 58 12.63 -6.59 -7.15
CA GLU A 58 12.87 -7.22 -8.45
C GLU A 58 11.65 -7.97 -9.00
N GLN A 59 10.63 -8.20 -8.19
CA GLN A 59 9.38 -8.86 -8.58
C GLN A 59 8.26 -7.87 -8.95
N GLU A 60 8.55 -6.57 -8.98
CA GLU A 60 7.58 -5.51 -9.24
C GLU A 60 6.72 -5.78 -10.48
N ILE A 61 7.33 -6.17 -11.60
CA ILE A 61 6.61 -6.42 -12.87
C ILE A 61 5.60 -7.56 -12.72
N ARG A 62 5.97 -8.62 -11.98
CA ARG A 62 5.08 -9.78 -11.74
C ARG A 62 3.91 -9.39 -10.84
N VAL A 63 4.19 -8.60 -9.79
CA VAL A 63 3.15 -8.12 -8.88
C VAL A 63 2.17 -7.20 -9.61
N ARG A 64 2.66 -6.29 -10.46
CA ARG A 64 1.79 -5.44 -11.30
C ARG A 64 0.90 -6.26 -12.22
N ALA A 65 1.45 -7.26 -12.90
CA ALA A 65 0.66 -8.13 -13.77
C ALA A 65 -0.43 -8.87 -12.99
N ALA A 66 -0.13 -9.36 -11.79
CA ALA A 66 -1.10 -10.01 -10.92
C ALA A 66 -2.20 -9.03 -10.44
N VAL A 67 -1.82 -7.82 -10.03
CA VAL A 67 -2.77 -6.75 -9.66
C VAL A 67 -3.69 -6.42 -10.83
N SER A 68 -3.15 -6.19 -12.03
CA SER A 68 -3.96 -5.91 -13.23
C SER A 68 -4.95 -7.05 -13.52
N GLY A 69 -4.52 -8.31 -13.40
CA GLY A 69 -5.41 -9.47 -13.57
C GLY A 69 -6.53 -9.53 -12.53
N LEU A 70 -6.27 -9.12 -11.29
CA LEU A 70 -7.30 -9.03 -10.24
C LEU A 70 -8.29 -7.89 -10.52
N VAL A 71 -7.81 -6.72 -10.95
CA VAL A 71 -8.65 -5.58 -11.35
C VAL A 71 -9.56 -5.97 -12.52
N GLU A 72 -9.01 -6.58 -13.58
CA GLU A 72 -9.78 -7.09 -14.72
C GLU A 72 -10.82 -8.15 -14.31
N ALA A 73 -10.47 -9.02 -13.36
CA ALA A 73 -11.41 -10.01 -12.84
C ALA A 73 -12.55 -9.35 -12.04
N SER A 74 -12.23 -8.31 -11.28
CA SER A 74 -13.22 -7.50 -10.56
C SER A 74 -14.17 -6.77 -11.51
N ASP A 75 -13.63 -6.09 -12.53
CA ASP A 75 -14.41 -5.34 -13.52
C ASP A 75 -15.31 -6.25 -14.36
N ALA A 76 -14.85 -7.47 -14.62
CA ALA A 76 -15.63 -8.51 -15.30
C ALA A 76 -16.66 -9.22 -14.38
N GLY A 77 -16.83 -8.80 -13.13
CA GLY A 77 -17.75 -9.41 -12.17
C GLY A 77 -17.38 -10.83 -11.73
N ARG A 78 -16.10 -11.23 -11.88
CA ARG A 78 -15.58 -12.54 -11.48
C ARG A 78 -15.09 -12.59 -10.03
N LEU A 79 -15.22 -11.49 -9.29
CA LEU A 79 -14.94 -11.37 -7.87
C LEU A 79 -16.17 -10.83 -7.13
N PRO A 80 -16.38 -11.17 -5.87
CA PRO A 80 -17.47 -10.63 -5.07
C PRO A 80 -17.25 -9.17 -4.66
N CYS A 81 -16.04 -8.65 -4.82
CA CYS A 81 -15.65 -7.29 -4.51
C CYS A 81 -15.35 -6.47 -5.76
N ARG A 82 -15.34 -5.14 -5.58
CA ARG A 82 -14.92 -4.17 -6.59
C ARG A 82 -13.57 -3.59 -6.17
N ILE A 83 -12.53 -3.86 -6.96
CA ILE A 83 -11.19 -3.36 -6.69
C ILE A 83 -11.08 -1.92 -7.23
N ARG A 84 -10.66 -1.02 -6.37
CA ARG A 84 -10.28 0.36 -6.70
C ARG A 84 -8.77 0.48 -6.62
N GLU A 85 -8.08 0.31 -7.75
CA GLU A 85 -6.64 0.53 -7.78
C GLU A 85 -6.34 2.03 -7.83
N ARG A 86 -5.40 2.46 -6.98
CA ARG A 86 -4.82 3.80 -6.95
C ARG A 86 -3.30 3.69 -6.92
N ASN A 87 -2.68 4.15 -7.98
CA ASN A 87 -1.22 4.19 -8.08
C ASN A 87 -0.72 5.54 -7.54
N LEU A 88 0.19 5.50 -6.57
CA LEU A 88 0.71 6.72 -5.90
C LEU A 88 1.48 7.65 -6.83
N TRP A 89 2.17 7.09 -7.83
CA TRP A 89 2.84 7.90 -8.82
C TRP A 89 1.85 8.63 -9.73
N HIS A 90 0.79 7.96 -10.17
CA HIS A 90 -0.26 8.59 -10.95
C HIS A 90 -1.00 9.66 -10.14
N ALA A 91 -1.25 9.41 -8.85
CA ALA A 91 -1.83 10.42 -7.96
C ALA A 91 -0.93 11.67 -7.84
N LEU A 92 0.40 11.48 -7.75
CA LEU A 92 1.33 12.60 -7.75
C LEU A 92 1.30 13.39 -9.06
N LEU A 93 1.26 12.70 -10.20
CA LEU A 93 1.15 13.35 -11.50
C LEU A 93 -0.15 14.15 -11.62
N GLN A 94 -1.27 13.58 -11.18
CA GLN A 94 -2.55 14.29 -11.13
C GLN A 94 -2.46 15.57 -10.28
N VAL A 95 -1.86 15.51 -9.09
CA VAL A 95 -1.65 16.70 -8.24
C VAL A 95 -0.78 17.75 -8.93
N CYS A 96 0.24 17.32 -9.72
CA CYS A 96 1.07 18.22 -10.50
C CYS A 96 0.29 18.91 -11.62
N ASP A 97 -0.57 18.16 -12.32
CA ASP A 97 -1.43 18.68 -13.40
C ASP A 97 -2.42 19.70 -12.85
N GLU A 98 -3.14 19.38 -11.79
CA GLU A 98 -4.11 20.26 -11.12
C GLU A 98 -3.48 21.57 -10.64
N ARG A 99 -2.18 21.54 -10.28
CA ARG A 99 -1.41 22.74 -9.88
C ARG A 99 -0.71 23.45 -11.05
N GLY A 100 -0.87 22.97 -12.28
CA GLY A 100 -0.24 23.52 -13.49
C GLY A 100 1.29 23.48 -13.44
N ILE A 101 1.86 22.42 -12.88
CA ILE A 101 3.30 22.26 -12.66
C ILE A 101 3.90 21.30 -13.68
N SER A 102 3.15 20.31 -14.18
CA SER A 102 3.64 19.23 -15.03
C SER A 102 4.42 19.75 -16.24
N GLU A 103 3.91 20.73 -16.94
CA GLU A 103 4.58 21.35 -18.11
C GLU A 103 5.87 22.13 -17.76
N LYS A 104 6.10 22.38 -16.48
CA LYS A 104 7.23 23.20 -15.99
C LYS A 104 8.33 22.36 -15.35
N ILE A 105 8.13 21.04 -15.18
CA ILE A 105 9.06 20.17 -14.46
C ILE A 105 10.44 20.21 -15.11
N ASP A 106 10.51 19.96 -16.41
CA ASP A 106 11.78 19.94 -17.17
C ASP A 106 12.53 21.27 -17.10
N ALA A 107 11.80 22.37 -17.29
CA ALA A 107 12.38 23.71 -17.19
C ALA A 107 12.86 24.07 -15.79
N LEU A 108 12.17 23.58 -14.75
CA LEU A 108 12.56 23.77 -13.37
C LEU A 108 13.82 22.97 -13.03
N GLU A 109 13.90 21.71 -13.49
CA GLU A 109 15.06 20.87 -13.30
C GLU A 109 16.27 21.44 -14.01
N ALA A 110 16.15 21.79 -15.29
CA ALA A 110 17.23 22.39 -16.07
C ALA A 110 17.77 23.68 -15.44
N ARG A 111 16.91 24.49 -14.81
CA ARG A 111 17.29 25.78 -14.24
C ARG A 111 17.81 25.71 -12.82
N ARG A 112 17.33 24.76 -11.99
CA ARG A 112 17.58 24.72 -10.56
C ARG A 112 18.20 23.42 -10.06
N GLY A 113 18.36 22.43 -10.94
CA GLY A 113 18.88 21.11 -10.64
C GLY A 113 17.86 20.17 -9.96
N SER A 114 18.18 18.88 -10.02
CA SER A 114 17.29 17.79 -9.52
C SER A 114 17.02 17.88 -8.02
N ASP A 115 17.98 18.31 -7.20
CA ASP A 115 17.78 18.47 -5.74
C ASP A 115 16.72 19.54 -5.42
N SER A 116 16.70 20.64 -6.18
CA SER A 116 15.71 21.69 -5.99
C SER A 116 14.32 21.23 -6.45
N LEU A 117 14.29 20.48 -7.56
CA LEU A 117 13.06 19.87 -8.05
C LEU A 117 12.52 18.87 -7.01
N LEU A 118 13.35 17.96 -6.49
CA LEU A 118 12.95 16.99 -5.47
C LEU A 118 12.30 17.68 -4.26
N LYS A 119 12.97 18.69 -3.69
CA LYS A 119 12.42 19.45 -2.54
C LYS A 119 11.08 20.12 -2.86
N ARG A 120 10.90 20.58 -4.09
CA ARG A 120 9.65 21.17 -4.53
C ARG A 120 8.55 20.11 -4.68
N MET A 121 8.87 18.98 -5.30
CA MET A 121 7.93 17.86 -5.46
C MET A 121 7.49 17.29 -4.11
N GLN A 122 8.39 17.16 -3.13
CA GLN A 122 8.06 16.74 -1.77
C GLN A 122 7.07 17.68 -1.07
N LYS A 123 7.15 18.99 -1.35
CA LYS A 123 6.17 19.98 -0.83
C LYS A 123 4.80 19.89 -1.51
N ILE A 124 4.75 19.32 -2.71
CA ILE A 124 3.51 19.15 -3.48
C ILE A 124 2.86 17.81 -3.14
N ALA A 125 3.67 16.76 -2.99
CA ALA A 125 3.27 15.40 -2.67
C ALA A 125 2.90 15.24 -1.18
N THR A 126 2.08 16.15 -0.65
CA THR A 126 1.62 16.03 0.74
C THR A 126 0.65 14.85 0.87
N PRO A 127 0.58 14.20 2.04
CA PRO A 127 -0.37 13.11 2.26
C PRO A 127 -1.81 13.50 1.89
N GLU A 128 -2.25 14.68 2.30
CA GLU A 128 -3.60 15.18 2.06
C GLU A 128 -3.88 15.35 0.56
N ALA A 129 -2.91 15.89 -0.21
CA ALA A 129 -3.07 16.08 -1.65
C ALA A 129 -3.13 14.73 -2.38
N LEU A 130 -2.28 13.77 -2.01
CA LEU A 130 -2.27 12.44 -2.60
C LEU A 130 -3.54 11.66 -2.24
N LEU A 131 -4.00 11.74 -0.98
CA LEU A 131 -5.24 11.10 -0.55
C LEU A 131 -6.44 11.68 -1.30
N ALA A 132 -6.53 13.00 -1.46
CA ALA A 132 -7.59 13.64 -2.24
C ALA A 132 -7.60 13.19 -3.70
N ALA A 133 -6.41 13.01 -4.32
CA ALA A 133 -6.28 12.51 -5.69
C ALA A 133 -6.63 11.02 -5.82
N MET A 134 -6.51 10.25 -4.74
CA MET A 134 -6.83 8.82 -4.72
C MET A 134 -8.27 8.53 -4.30
N ASP A 135 -8.94 9.46 -3.64
CA ASP A 135 -10.31 9.27 -3.14
C ASP A 135 -11.32 9.11 -4.28
N TRP A 136 -12.42 8.45 -3.97
CA TRP A 136 -13.60 8.34 -4.82
C TRP A 136 -14.84 8.32 -3.93
N GLN A 137 -15.94 8.84 -4.43
CA GLN A 137 -17.19 8.86 -3.68
C GLN A 137 -18.38 8.47 -4.58
N PRO A 138 -19.38 7.74 -4.06
CA PRO A 138 -19.40 7.14 -2.71
C PRO A 138 -18.58 5.85 -2.62
N HIS A 139 -18.04 5.55 -1.47
CA HIS A 139 -17.57 4.21 -1.15
C HIS A 139 -18.74 3.24 -0.99
N GLU A 140 -18.54 1.97 -1.34
CA GLU A 140 -19.49 0.89 -1.08
C GLU A 140 -18.91 -0.11 -0.06
N PRO A 141 -19.12 0.10 1.27
CA PRO A 141 -18.64 -0.81 2.29
C PRO A 141 -19.13 -2.24 2.07
N GLY A 142 -18.27 -3.22 2.32
CA GLY A 142 -18.55 -4.62 2.06
C GLY A 142 -18.40 -5.05 0.60
N ARG A 143 -18.12 -4.11 -0.31
CA ARG A 143 -17.92 -4.36 -1.73
C ARG A 143 -16.63 -3.76 -2.27
N ASP A 144 -16.30 -2.53 -1.92
CA ASP A 144 -15.07 -1.87 -2.38
C ASP A 144 -13.85 -2.34 -1.59
N VAL A 145 -12.75 -2.52 -2.31
CA VAL A 145 -11.41 -2.77 -1.75
C VAL A 145 -10.43 -1.82 -2.43
N LEU A 146 -9.71 -1.01 -1.64
CA LEU A 146 -8.69 -0.12 -2.17
C LEU A 146 -7.35 -0.87 -2.33
N PHE A 147 -6.83 -0.90 -3.55
CA PHE A 147 -5.46 -1.33 -3.83
C PHE A 147 -4.57 -0.10 -4.02
N ILE A 148 -3.56 0.06 -3.16
CA ILE A 148 -2.55 1.11 -3.30
C ILE A 148 -1.29 0.49 -3.90
N THR A 149 -0.90 0.98 -5.08
CA THR A 149 0.29 0.57 -5.84
C THR A 149 1.25 1.74 -6.05
N GLY A 150 2.39 1.51 -6.69
CA GLY A 150 3.33 2.58 -7.06
C GLY A 150 4.15 3.15 -5.92
N VAL A 151 4.25 2.45 -4.78
CA VAL A 151 5.05 2.88 -3.62
C VAL A 151 6.51 3.11 -3.97
N GLY A 152 7.09 2.20 -4.76
CA GLY A 152 8.48 2.34 -5.21
C GLY A 152 8.67 3.47 -6.22
N GLU A 153 7.65 3.74 -7.05
CA GLU A 153 7.69 4.78 -8.09
C GLU A 153 7.59 6.18 -7.51
N VAL A 154 6.74 6.37 -6.50
CA VAL A 154 6.56 7.68 -5.86
C VAL A 154 7.75 8.08 -4.98
N TYR A 155 8.55 7.11 -4.52
CA TYR A 155 9.76 7.41 -3.76
C TYR A 155 10.83 8.07 -4.65
N PRO A 156 11.51 9.15 -4.23
CA PRO A 156 11.53 9.72 -2.87
C PRO A 156 10.61 10.94 -2.66
N PHE A 157 9.65 11.17 -3.53
CA PHE A 157 8.76 12.35 -3.48
C PHE A 157 7.76 12.26 -2.32
N ALA A 158 7.22 11.07 -2.08
CA ALA A 158 6.35 10.77 -0.94
C ALA A 158 6.74 9.46 -0.26
N ARG A 159 6.29 9.28 0.96
CA ARG A 159 6.53 8.07 1.76
C ARG A 159 5.20 7.40 2.08
N ALA A 160 5.12 6.10 1.83
CA ALA A 160 3.89 5.33 2.03
C ALA A 160 3.33 5.45 3.46
N HIS A 161 4.21 5.55 4.46
CA HIS A 161 3.77 5.69 5.84
C HIS A 161 2.93 6.94 6.08
N ALA A 162 3.40 8.09 5.67
CA ALA A 162 2.66 9.32 5.87
C ALA A 162 1.27 9.27 5.19
N ILE A 163 1.17 8.56 4.07
CA ILE A 163 -0.09 8.36 3.35
C ILE A 163 -1.02 7.43 4.13
N LEU A 164 -0.50 6.32 4.66
CA LEU A 164 -1.31 5.36 5.42
C LEU A 164 -1.82 5.98 6.73
N ASP A 165 -0.96 6.69 7.48
CA ASP A 165 -1.34 7.34 8.73
C ASP A 165 -2.48 8.34 8.54
N ASN A 166 -2.42 9.14 7.47
CA ASN A 166 -3.46 10.11 7.15
C ASN A 166 -4.67 9.48 6.43
N GLY A 167 -4.45 8.37 5.71
CA GLY A 167 -5.49 7.66 4.95
C GLY A 167 -6.51 6.92 5.81
N GLN A 168 -6.20 6.65 7.08
CA GLN A 168 -7.10 5.93 8.00
C GLN A 168 -8.47 6.60 8.16
N HIS A 169 -8.55 7.90 8.04
CA HIS A 169 -9.80 8.65 8.15
C HIS A 169 -10.55 8.74 6.80
N VAL A 170 -9.81 8.72 5.69
CA VAL A 170 -10.39 8.82 4.33
C VAL A 170 -11.00 7.49 3.91
N PHE A 171 -10.29 6.38 4.16
CA PHE A 171 -10.68 5.03 3.74
C PHE A 171 -11.09 4.13 4.93
N SER A 172 -11.75 4.73 5.94
CA SER A 172 -12.11 4.00 7.17
C SER A 172 -13.16 2.90 6.97
N ASP A 173 -13.94 2.99 5.92
CA ASP A 173 -15.10 2.16 5.62
C ASP A 173 -14.82 1.04 4.60
N VAL A 174 -13.61 1.01 4.02
CA VAL A 174 -13.19 -0.01 3.04
C VAL A 174 -11.84 -0.62 3.41
N PRO A 175 -11.63 -1.93 3.14
CA PRO A 175 -10.30 -2.53 3.33
C PRO A 175 -9.28 -1.93 2.37
N VAL A 176 -8.08 -1.67 2.91
CA VAL A 176 -6.94 -1.14 2.15
C VAL A 176 -5.87 -2.20 2.01
N VAL A 177 -5.40 -2.45 0.80
CA VAL A 177 -4.26 -3.33 0.50
C VAL A 177 -3.14 -2.50 -0.10
N LEU A 178 -2.04 -2.39 0.63
CA LEU A 178 -0.82 -1.73 0.17
C LEU A 178 0.14 -2.73 -0.45
N PHE A 179 0.47 -2.58 -1.73
CA PHE A 179 1.51 -3.35 -2.40
C PHE A 179 2.87 -2.66 -2.18
N TYR A 180 3.77 -3.34 -1.44
CA TYR A 180 4.97 -2.71 -0.91
C TYR A 180 6.25 -3.45 -1.36
N PRO A 181 7.11 -2.83 -2.20
CA PRO A 181 8.36 -3.43 -2.66
C PRO A 181 9.43 -3.37 -1.57
N GLY A 182 9.37 -4.31 -0.63
CA GLY A 182 10.24 -4.34 0.53
C GLY A 182 9.82 -5.38 1.56
N THR A 183 10.04 -5.07 2.83
CA THR A 183 9.71 -5.99 3.94
C THR A 183 8.87 -5.29 5.01
N TYR A 184 8.08 -6.10 5.72
CA TYR A 184 7.31 -5.70 6.90
C TYR A 184 7.55 -6.71 8.02
N ASN A 185 7.92 -6.26 9.20
CA ASN A 185 8.23 -7.12 10.34
C ASN A 185 7.11 -7.16 11.40
N GLY A 186 5.92 -6.67 11.09
CA GLY A 186 4.80 -6.51 12.00
C GLY A 186 4.79 -5.17 12.75
N ARG A 187 5.83 -4.34 12.55
CA ARG A 187 5.96 -3.00 13.16
C ARG A 187 6.50 -1.95 12.20
N GLU A 188 7.47 -2.30 11.38
CA GLU A 188 8.21 -1.38 10.53
C GLU A 188 8.20 -1.87 9.09
N LEU A 189 8.02 -0.93 8.17
CA LEU A 189 8.16 -1.13 6.74
C LEU A 189 9.56 -0.70 6.29
N SER A 190 10.23 -1.53 5.49
CA SER A 190 11.54 -1.23 4.92
C SER A 190 11.45 -1.25 3.40
N LEU A 191 11.47 -0.07 2.76
CA LEU A 191 11.44 0.07 1.31
C LEU A 191 12.80 -0.30 0.71
N PHE A 192 12.80 -1.16 -0.31
CA PHE A 192 14.03 -1.61 -1.00
C PHE A 192 15.11 -2.17 -0.06
N GLY A 193 14.70 -2.76 1.08
CA GLY A 193 15.62 -3.26 2.09
C GLY A 193 16.38 -2.17 2.86
N ARG A 194 16.04 -0.90 2.68
CA ARG A 194 16.61 0.23 3.43
C ARG A 194 15.79 0.49 4.67
N ARG A 195 16.45 0.56 5.82
CA ARG A 195 15.80 1.07 7.04
C ARG A 195 15.46 2.54 6.83
N ASP A 196 14.20 2.89 6.98
CA ASP A 196 13.82 4.29 7.07
C ASP A 196 14.16 4.78 8.48
N GLU A 197 14.97 5.84 8.59
CA GLU A 197 15.35 6.43 9.88
C GLU A 197 14.15 7.03 10.62
N SER A 198 13.04 7.21 9.92
CA SER A 198 11.75 7.62 10.47
C SER A 198 10.84 6.43 10.77
N ALA A 199 11.40 5.29 11.19
CA ALA A 199 10.65 4.06 11.47
C ALA A 199 9.54 4.32 12.50
N ASN A 200 8.35 4.66 12.01
CA ASN A 200 7.15 4.79 12.82
C ASN A 200 6.46 3.42 12.93
N TYR A 201 5.96 3.13 14.12
CA TYR A 201 5.16 1.95 14.38
C TYR A 201 3.90 1.93 13.50
N TYR A 202 3.76 0.87 12.70
CA TYR A 202 2.59 0.66 11.83
C TYR A 202 1.60 -0.30 12.44
N ARG A 203 0.35 0.14 12.51
CA ARG A 203 -0.79 -0.73 12.74
C ARG A 203 -1.34 -1.22 11.41
N ALA A 204 -0.60 -2.10 10.76
CA ALA A 204 -1.05 -2.79 9.56
C ALA A 204 -0.97 -4.30 9.79
N PHE A 205 -1.74 -5.04 9.00
CA PHE A 205 -1.75 -6.50 9.03
C PHE A 205 -1.07 -7.04 7.79
N ASN A 206 -0.36 -8.16 7.91
CA ASN A 206 0.02 -8.88 6.71
C ASN A 206 -1.24 -9.34 5.98
N LEU A 207 -1.26 -9.16 4.67
CA LEU A 207 -2.41 -9.59 3.86
C LEU A 207 -2.50 -11.11 3.79
N ILE A 208 -1.32 -11.76 3.60
CA ILE A 208 -1.16 -13.21 3.38
C ILE A 208 -0.10 -13.74 4.35
#